data_c7a567ab142d2236b47838f6476584e1
#
_entry.id   c7a567ab142d2236b47838f6476584e1
#
_cell.length_a   1.000
_cell.length_b   1.000
_cell.length_c   1.000
_cell.angle_alpha   90.00
_cell.angle_beta   90.00
_cell.angle_gamma   90.00
#
_symmetry.space_group_name_H-M   'P 1'
#
loop_
_entity.id
_entity.type
_entity.pdbx_description
1 polymer ?
#
loop_
_entity_poly.entity_id
_entity_poly.type
_entity_poly.pdbx_seq_one_letter_code
_entity_poly.pdbx_strand_id
1 'polypeptide(L)'
;MNERIKNLKGKLIVSCQALENEPLHSDFIMGRMALAAKMGGAFGIRANSVVDIKEIQKQVDLPIIGIIKKDYDDSEIYITPTMDEVDALVEAGVDIIALDATNRLRPNKKSLKEFFGEVRAKYPDKLFMADCSTEEEAIFADELGFDFIGTTMVGYTKESEGLRIEENDFEILRNILAKVKHKV
;
A
#
# COMPACT_ATOMS: atom_id res chain seq x y z
N MET A 1 -10.05 1.78 -14.91
CA MET A 1 -8.69 2.26 -14.58
C MET A 1 -8.28 3.32 -15.59
N ASN A 2 -7.95 4.54 -15.13
CA ASN A 2 -7.57 5.66 -16.00
C ASN A 2 -6.14 5.50 -16.56
N GLU A 3 -5.79 6.28 -17.61
CA GLU A 3 -4.48 6.21 -18.27
C GLU A 3 -3.31 6.52 -17.33
N ARG A 4 -3.52 7.41 -16.34
CA ARG A 4 -2.51 7.79 -15.34
C ARG A 4 -2.03 6.56 -14.54
N ILE A 5 -2.93 5.66 -14.18
CA ILE A 5 -2.62 4.43 -13.45
C ILE A 5 -2.07 3.34 -14.38
N LYS A 6 -2.57 3.23 -15.60
CA LYS A 6 -2.02 2.28 -16.59
C LYS A 6 -0.53 2.55 -16.89
N ASN A 7 -0.14 3.81 -16.87
CA ASN A 7 1.24 4.24 -17.11
C ASN A 7 2.23 3.86 -15.97
N LEU A 8 1.75 3.35 -14.84
CA LEU A 8 2.62 2.82 -13.77
C LEU A 8 3.26 1.47 -14.11
N LYS A 9 2.74 0.74 -15.10
CA LYS A 9 3.25 -0.60 -15.44
C LYS A 9 4.73 -0.55 -15.86
N GLY A 10 5.57 -1.29 -15.13
CA GLY A 10 7.01 -1.36 -15.37
C GLY A 10 7.77 -0.07 -15.05
N LYS A 11 7.18 0.80 -14.23
CA LYS A 11 7.76 2.08 -13.82
C LYS A 11 8.11 2.09 -12.35
N LEU A 12 9.04 2.97 -12.00
CA LEU A 12 9.46 3.18 -10.62
C LEU A 12 8.39 3.95 -9.84
N ILE A 13 7.98 3.40 -8.70
CA ILE A 13 7.20 4.07 -7.67
C ILE A 13 8.11 4.25 -6.45
N VAL A 14 8.26 5.49 -5.98
CA VAL A 14 9.15 5.81 -4.85
C VAL A 14 8.33 5.99 -3.59
N SER A 15 8.76 5.32 -2.51
CA SER A 15 8.18 5.48 -1.18
C SER A 15 8.79 6.72 -0.50
N CYS A 16 7.93 7.71 -0.19
CA CYS A 16 8.27 8.90 0.58
C CYS A 16 7.52 8.84 1.92
N GLN A 17 8.16 8.28 2.93
CA GLN A 17 7.58 8.04 4.25
C GLN A 17 8.64 8.25 5.33
N ALA A 18 8.24 8.87 6.43
CA ALA A 18 9.01 8.92 7.68
C ALA A 18 8.05 8.88 8.87
N LEU A 19 8.37 8.09 9.89
CA LEU A 19 7.61 8.00 11.13
C LEU A 19 8.02 9.13 12.09
N GLU A 20 7.19 9.41 13.09
CA GLU A 20 7.40 10.52 14.04
C GLU A 20 8.77 10.49 14.75
N ASN A 21 9.33 9.31 14.96
CA ASN A 21 10.64 9.12 15.58
C ASN A 21 11.82 9.14 14.59
N GLU A 22 11.56 9.34 13.30
CA GLU A 22 12.61 9.35 12.27
C GLU A 22 13.06 10.78 11.94
N PRO A 23 14.37 10.99 11.64
CA PRO A 23 14.96 12.33 11.44
C PRO A 23 14.34 13.14 10.29
N LEU A 24 13.73 12.46 9.31
CA LEU A 24 13.12 13.10 8.14
C LEU A 24 11.62 13.31 8.30
N HIS A 25 11.05 13.08 9.49
CA HIS A 25 9.62 13.27 9.73
C HIS A 25 9.23 14.75 9.59
N SER A 26 8.64 15.06 8.46
CA SER A 26 8.08 16.37 8.13
C SER A 26 7.35 16.29 6.80
N ASP A 27 6.15 16.84 6.73
CA ASP A 27 5.38 16.95 5.50
C ASP A 27 6.14 17.73 4.41
N PHE A 28 6.80 18.85 4.80
CA PHE A 28 7.66 19.60 3.89
C PHE A 28 8.79 18.74 3.33
N ILE A 29 9.46 17.93 4.16
CA ILE A 29 10.54 17.04 3.71
C ILE A 29 9.97 15.96 2.77
N MET A 30 8.84 15.35 3.11
CA MET A 30 8.19 14.34 2.24
C MET A 30 7.80 14.95 0.89
N GLY A 31 7.29 16.17 0.87
CA GLY A 31 7.04 16.90 -0.39
C GLY A 31 8.30 17.10 -1.23
N ARG A 32 9.43 17.45 -0.61
CA ARG A 32 10.73 17.61 -1.32
C ARG A 32 11.30 16.28 -1.80
N MET A 33 11.15 15.21 -1.02
CA MET A 33 11.54 13.87 -1.45
C MET A 33 10.74 13.42 -2.67
N ALA A 34 9.42 13.65 -2.68
CA ALA A 34 8.57 13.34 -3.83
C ALA A 34 8.96 14.14 -5.09
N LEU A 35 9.30 15.43 -4.93
CA LEU A 35 9.80 16.25 -6.03
C LEU A 35 11.14 15.73 -6.57
N ALA A 36 12.07 15.38 -5.70
CA ALA A 36 13.34 14.78 -6.09
C ALA A 36 13.15 13.42 -6.80
N ALA A 37 12.23 12.58 -6.29
CA ALA A 37 11.87 11.31 -6.92
C ALA A 37 11.31 11.52 -8.34
N LYS A 38 10.42 12.50 -8.53
CA LYS A 38 9.89 12.86 -9.85
C LYS A 38 11.01 13.33 -10.80
N MET A 39 11.91 14.18 -10.33
CA MET A 39 13.08 14.64 -11.12
C MET A 39 14.01 13.48 -11.49
N GLY A 40 14.10 12.46 -10.62
CA GLY A 40 14.85 11.22 -10.86
C GLY A 40 14.12 10.20 -11.76
N GLY A 41 12.90 10.52 -12.24
CA GLY A 41 12.16 9.67 -13.17
C GLY A 41 11.16 8.72 -12.52
N ALA A 42 10.73 8.97 -11.27
CA ALA A 42 9.59 8.24 -10.68
C ALA A 42 8.29 8.56 -11.42
N PHE A 43 7.43 7.55 -11.53
CA PHE A 43 6.10 7.64 -12.16
C PHE A 43 4.96 7.59 -11.14
N GLY A 44 5.24 7.29 -9.89
CA GLY A 44 4.29 7.29 -8.79
C GLY A 44 5.00 7.47 -7.45
N ILE A 45 4.22 7.84 -6.45
CA ILE A 45 4.69 8.00 -5.06
C ILE A 45 3.84 7.11 -4.15
N ARG A 46 4.48 6.41 -3.21
CA ARG A 46 3.79 5.81 -2.07
C ARG A 46 4.04 6.69 -0.85
N ALA A 47 2.99 7.10 -0.17
CA ALA A 47 3.06 8.06 0.93
C ALA A 47 2.22 7.64 2.13
N ASN A 48 2.70 7.98 3.33
CA ASN A 48 2.00 7.78 4.60
C ASN A 48 1.42 9.11 5.10
N SER A 49 0.30 9.05 5.79
CA SER A 49 -0.41 10.17 6.41
C SER A 49 -1.10 11.16 5.45
N VAL A 50 -2.22 11.72 5.91
CA VAL A 50 -2.95 12.73 5.13
C VAL A 50 -2.14 14.00 4.96
N VAL A 51 -1.36 14.38 5.97
CA VAL A 51 -0.58 15.63 5.98
C VAL A 51 0.51 15.57 4.92
N ASP A 52 1.29 14.47 4.90
CA ASP A 52 2.34 14.24 3.91
C ASP A 52 1.78 14.14 2.49
N ILE A 53 0.69 13.38 2.33
CA ILE A 53 0.00 13.22 1.04
C ILE A 53 -0.42 14.58 0.47
N LYS A 54 -1.04 15.44 1.29
CA LYS A 54 -1.47 16.77 0.85
C LYS A 54 -0.29 17.67 0.46
N GLU A 55 0.83 17.59 1.17
CA GLU A 55 2.03 18.33 0.79
C GLU A 55 2.67 17.79 -0.50
N ILE A 56 2.75 16.48 -0.64
CA ILE A 56 3.23 15.82 -1.87
C ILE A 56 2.39 16.23 -3.08
N GLN A 57 1.06 16.27 -2.96
CA GLN A 57 0.14 16.70 -4.02
C GLN A 57 0.39 18.14 -4.51
N LYS A 58 0.89 19.02 -3.63
CA LYS A 58 1.29 20.39 -4.03
C LYS A 58 2.59 20.43 -4.85
N GLN A 59 3.47 19.45 -4.64
CA GLN A 59 4.82 19.43 -5.23
C GLN A 59 4.86 18.64 -6.56
N VAL A 60 4.05 17.58 -6.69
CA VAL A 60 4.10 16.69 -7.86
C VAL A 60 2.70 16.30 -8.35
N ASP A 61 2.58 16.20 -9.66
CA ASP A 61 1.42 15.60 -10.32
C ASP A 61 1.75 14.18 -10.74
N LEU A 62 1.89 13.29 -9.75
CA LEU A 62 2.09 11.85 -9.94
C LEU A 62 0.98 11.06 -9.24
N PRO A 63 0.64 9.84 -9.71
CA PRO A 63 -0.23 8.95 -8.98
C PRO A 63 0.30 8.69 -7.57
N ILE A 64 -0.58 8.69 -6.58
CA ILE A 64 -0.25 8.44 -5.18
C ILE A 64 -0.90 7.16 -4.69
N ILE A 65 -0.07 6.25 -4.17
CA ILE A 65 -0.49 5.12 -3.34
C ILE A 65 -0.46 5.61 -1.90
N GLY A 66 -1.63 5.82 -1.31
CA GLY A 66 -1.76 6.32 0.06
C GLY A 66 -1.90 5.20 1.07
N ILE A 67 -1.26 5.38 2.22
CA ILE A 67 -1.46 4.59 3.43
C ILE A 67 -1.60 5.52 4.63
N ILE A 68 -2.15 4.99 5.71
CA ILE A 68 -2.03 5.58 7.04
C ILE A 68 -1.54 4.50 7.98
N LYS A 69 -0.35 4.72 8.55
CA LYS A 69 0.20 3.85 9.60
C LYS A 69 -0.35 4.30 10.94
N LYS A 70 -1.00 3.38 11.65
CA LYS A 70 -1.56 3.61 12.97
C LYS A 70 -1.60 2.32 13.76
N ASP A 71 -1.06 2.37 14.96
CA ASP A 71 -1.06 1.23 15.88
C ASP A 71 -2.38 1.18 16.66
N TYR A 72 -2.83 -0.04 16.95
CA TYR A 72 -3.98 -0.36 17.77
C TYR A 72 -3.60 -1.42 18.79
N ASP A 73 -4.02 -1.26 20.04
CA ASP A 73 -3.63 -2.16 21.14
C ASP A 73 -4.07 -3.61 20.96
N ASP A 74 -5.09 -3.85 20.15
CA ASP A 74 -5.70 -5.17 19.93
C ASP A 74 -5.34 -5.79 18.57
N SER A 75 -4.38 -5.21 17.82
CA SER A 75 -4.00 -5.69 16.47
C SER A 75 -2.53 -5.44 16.16
N GLU A 76 -1.91 -6.40 15.47
CA GLU A 76 -0.57 -6.23 14.89
C GLU A 76 -0.60 -5.55 13.50
N ILE A 77 -1.79 -5.29 12.95
CA ILE A 77 -1.96 -4.61 11.67
C ILE A 77 -1.86 -3.10 11.90
N TYR A 78 -0.96 -2.45 11.17
CA TYR A 78 -0.71 -1.01 11.29
C TYR A 78 -0.83 -0.24 9.96
N ILE A 79 -0.92 -0.91 8.81
CA ILE A 79 -1.10 -0.25 7.51
C ILE A 79 -2.59 -0.15 7.17
N THR A 80 -3.13 1.06 7.25
CA THR A 80 -4.54 1.35 6.94
C THR A 80 -5.48 0.34 7.63
N PRO A 81 -5.47 0.28 8.99
CA PRO A 81 -6.06 -0.83 9.73
C PRO A 81 -7.58 -0.86 9.71
N THR A 82 -8.24 0.31 9.69
CA THR A 82 -9.70 0.42 9.83
C THR A 82 -10.35 1.27 8.74
N MET A 83 -11.67 1.36 8.78
CA MET A 83 -12.44 2.18 7.85
C MET A 83 -12.13 3.68 8.00
N ASP A 84 -11.77 4.14 9.20
CA ASP A 84 -11.44 5.54 9.45
C ASP A 84 -10.23 5.99 8.61
N GLU A 85 -9.19 5.14 8.53
CA GLU A 85 -8.02 5.42 7.71
C GLU A 85 -8.35 5.34 6.21
N VAL A 86 -9.22 4.42 5.81
CA VAL A 86 -9.70 4.34 4.42
C VAL A 86 -10.46 5.62 4.04
N ASP A 87 -11.39 6.06 4.88
CA ASP A 87 -12.19 7.27 4.67
C ASP A 87 -11.29 8.51 4.53
N ALA A 88 -10.32 8.66 5.42
CA ALA A 88 -9.36 9.76 5.39
C ALA A 88 -8.52 9.78 4.11
N LEU A 89 -8.11 8.61 3.60
CA LEU A 89 -7.36 8.50 2.35
C LEU A 89 -8.23 8.78 1.12
N VAL A 90 -9.51 8.39 1.15
CA VAL A 90 -10.47 8.76 0.09
C VAL A 90 -10.67 10.27 0.06
N GLU A 91 -10.86 10.91 1.22
CA GLU A 91 -11.00 12.37 1.33
C GLU A 91 -9.70 13.11 0.93
N ALA A 92 -8.54 12.53 1.21
CA ALA A 92 -7.26 13.05 0.75
C ALA A 92 -7.10 12.99 -0.77
N GLY A 93 -7.91 12.20 -1.48
CA GLY A 93 -7.93 12.14 -2.94
C GLY A 93 -6.75 11.34 -3.54
N VAL A 94 -6.23 10.34 -2.83
CA VAL A 94 -5.18 9.46 -3.37
C VAL A 94 -5.72 8.62 -4.54
N ASP A 95 -4.85 8.20 -5.46
CA ASP A 95 -5.24 7.38 -6.60
C ASP A 95 -5.51 5.92 -6.21
N ILE A 96 -4.66 5.35 -5.37
CA ILE A 96 -4.72 3.97 -4.88
C ILE A 96 -4.62 3.99 -3.35
N ILE A 97 -5.40 3.17 -2.66
CA ILE A 97 -5.28 2.96 -1.22
C ILE A 97 -4.65 1.59 -0.98
N ALA A 98 -3.52 1.54 -0.28
CA ALA A 98 -2.93 0.28 0.12
C ALA A 98 -3.41 -0.11 1.53
N LEU A 99 -3.73 -1.40 1.68
CA LEU A 99 -4.22 -2.02 2.90
C LEU A 99 -3.30 -3.19 3.26
N ASP A 100 -3.01 -3.36 4.53
CA ASP A 100 -2.46 -4.62 5.02
C ASP A 100 -3.42 -5.76 4.62
N ALA A 101 -2.94 -6.71 3.88
CA ALA A 101 -3.72 -7.86 3.39
C ALA A 101 -3.17 -9.20 3.90
N THR A 102 -2.49 -9.16 5.03
CA THR A 102 -2.00 -10.35 5.72
C THR A 102 -3.14 -11.08 6.43
N ASN A 103 -2.89 -12.33 6.83
CA ASN A 103 -3.88 -13.17 7.55
C ASN A 103 -4.11 -12.75 9.01
N ARG A 104 -3.39 -11.74 9.50
CA ARG A 104 -3.56 -11.21 10.85
C ARG A 104 -4.93 -10.55 11.01
N LEU A 105 -5.45 -10.58 12.23
CA LEU A 105 -6.73 -9.93 12.52
C LEU A 105 -6.52 -8.42 12.71
N ARG A 106 -7.42 -7.65 12.10
CA ARG A 106 -7.53 -6.21 12.27
C ARG A 106 -8.09 -5.84 13.65
N PRO A 107 -8.06 -4.56 14.03
CA PRO A 107 -8.77 -4.09 15.23
C PRO A 107 -10.19 -4.62 15.29
N ASN A 108 -10.67 -4.88 16.51
CA ASN A 108 -11.96 -5.55 16.77
C ASN A 108 -12.05 -6.98 16.20
N LYS A 109 -10.92 -7.65 16.01
CA LYS A 109 -10.81 -9.04 15.51
C LYS A 109 -11.43 -9.26 14.13
N LYS A 110 -11.51 -8.22 13.33
CA LYS A 110 -12.09 -8.28 11.98
C LYS A 110 -11.12 -8.96 11.00
N SER A 111 -11.61 -9.92 10.24
CA SER A 111 -10.84 -10.57 9.17
C SER A 111 -10.67 -9.66 7.95
N LEU A 112 -9.66 -9.94 7.10
CA LEU A 112 -9.47 -9.23 5.83
C LEU A 112 -10.73 -9.29 4.95
N LYS A 113 -11.34 -10.48 4.85
CA LYS A 113 -12.54 -10.69 4.02
C LYS A 113 -13.71 -9.81 4.44
N GLU A 114 -13.99 -9.75 5.74
CA GLU A 114 -15.07 -8.92 6.29
C GLU A 114 -14.77 -7.44 6.05
N PHE A 115 -13.58 -7.01 6.41
CA PHE A 115 -13.16 -5.63 6.27
C PHE A 115 -13.16 -5.16 4.81
N PHE A 116 -12.50 -5.91 3.92
CA PHE A 116 -12.42 -5.52 2.51
C PHE A 116 -13.79 -5.58 1.81
N GLY A 117 -14.67 -6.49 2.23
CA GLY A 117 -16.06 -6.51 1.78
C GLY A 117 -16.80 -5.21 2.10
N GLU A 118 -16.65 -4.68 3.32
CA GLU A 118 -17.22 -3.38 3.71
C GLU A 118 -16.57 -2.22 2.94
N VAL A 119 -15.24 -2.23 2.81
CA VAL A 119 -14.49 -1.21 2.06
C VAL A 119 -14.94 -1.16 0.60
N ARG A 120 -15.00 -2.30 -0.05
CA ARG A 120 -15.41 -2.39 -1.47
C ARG A 120 -16.88 -2.00 -1.66
N ALA A 121 -17.76 -2.35 -0.73
CA ALA A 121 -19.17 -1.94 -0.78
C ALA A 121 -19.33 -0.41 -0.64
N LYS A 122 -18.53 0.23 0.22
CA LYS A 122 -18.56 1.69 0.41
C LYS A 122 -17.88 2.45 -0.74
N TYR A 123 -16.83 1.89 -1.32
CA TYR A 123 -16.01 2.53 -2.35
C TYR A 123 -15.80 1.62 -3.58
N PRO A 124 -16.85 1.33 -4.35
CA PRO A 124 -16.81 0.36 -5.43
C PRO A 124 -15.85 0.73 -6.58
N ASP A 125 -15.66 2.02 -6.83
CA ASP A 125 -14.83 2.52 -7.93
C ASP A 125 -13.40 2.90 -7.53
N LYS A 126 -13.07 2.81 -6.23
CA LYS A 126 -11.74 3.13 -5.72
C LYS A 126 -10.79 1.97 -5.97
N LEU A 127 -9.54 2.29 -6.31
CA LEU A 127 -8.50 1.29 -6.50
C LEU A 127 -7.83 0.96 -5.17
N PHE A 128 -7.67 -0.35 -4.93
CA PHE A 128 -7.05 -0.88 -3.72
C PHE A 128 -5.86 -1.77 -4.03
N MET A 129 -4.80 -1.62 -3.25
CA MET A 129 -3.59 -2.45 -3.29
C MET A 129 -3.52 -3.29 -2.01
N ALA A 130 -3.26 -4.58 -2.17
CA ALA A 130 -3.03 -5.49 -1.07
C ALA A 130 -1.54 -5.51 -0.70
N ASP A 131 -1.19 -5.21 0.53
CA ASP A 131 0.16 -5.40 1.07
C ASP A 131 0.25 -6.79 1.69
N CYS A 132 0.91 -7.73 1.00
CA CYS A 132 1.01 -9.14 1.37
C CYS A 132 2.42 -9.53 1.82
N SER A 133 2.50 -10.53 2.70
CA SER A 133 3.76 -11.10 3.21
C SER A 133 4.05 -12.49 2.68
N THR A 134 3.03 -13.22 2.22
CA THR A 134 3.16 -14.57 1.68
C THR A 134 2.45 -14.73 0.34
N GLU A 135 2.75 -15.82 -0.34
CA GLU A 135 2.11 -16.19 -1.60
C GLU A 135 0.62 -16.48 -1.41
N GLU A 136 0.27 -17.17 -0.32
CA GLU A 136 -1.13 -17.51 0.01
C GLU A 136 -1.97 -16.26 0.26
N GLU A 137 -1.42 -15.27 0.95
CA GLU A 137 -2.08 -13.98 1.16
C GLU A 137 -2.29 -13.23 -0.15
N ALA A 138 -1.30 -13.24 -1.05
CA ALA A 138 -1.40 -12.62 -2.37
C ALA A 138 -2.51 -13.25 -3.21
N ILE A 139 -2.62 -14.60 -3.22
CA ILE A 139 -3.69 -15.32 -3.91
C ILE A 139 -5.05 -14.99 -3.31
N PHE A 140 -5.15 -14.99 -1.99
CA PHE A 140 -6.40 -14.67 -1.30
C PHE A 140 -6.85 -13.23 -1.56
N ALA A 141 -5.93 -12.26 -1.56
CA ALA A 141 -6.24 -10.87 -1.89
C ALA A 141 -6.71 -10.74 -3.36
N ASP A 142 -6.09 -11.46 -4.30
CA ASP A 142 -6.52 -11.52 -5.70
C ASP A 142 -7.96 -12.05 -5.83
N GLU A 143 -8.31 -13.11 -5.09
CA GLU A 143 -9.65 -13.69 -5.06
C GLU A 143 -10.69 -12.74 -4.43
N LEU A 144 -10.30 -11.93 -3.46
CA LEU A 144 -11.15 -10.90 -2.85
C LEU A 144 -11.41 -9.70 -3.79
N GLY A 145 -10.64 -9.56 -4.87
CA GLY A 145 -10.82 -8.52 -5.87
C GLY A 145 -10.06 -7.23 -5.56
N PHE A 146 -8.89 -7.31 -4.94
CA PHE A 146 -7.94 -6.19 -4.93
C PHE A 146 -7.45 -5.89 -6.34
N ASP A 147 -7.23 -4.62 -6.67
CA ASP A 147 -6.81 -4.19 -8.01
C ASP A 147 -5.32 -4.36 -8.25
N PHE A 148 -4.53 -4.37 -7.17
CA PHE A 148 -3.07 -4.56 -7.16
C PHE A 148 -2.65 -5.45 -6.01
N ILE A 149 -1.60 -6.25 -6.23
CA ILE A 149 -0.97 -7.09 -5.23
C ILE A 149 0.45 -6.60 -4.99
N GLY A 150 0.80 -6.32 -3.75
CA GLY A 150 2.12 -5.87 -3.35
C GLY A 150 2.81 -6.88 -2.43
N THR A 151 4.11 -7.06 -2.59
CA THR A 151 4.96 -7.92 -1.77
C THR A 151 5.64 -7.15 -0.63
N THR A 152 5.03 -6.05 -0.23
CA THR A 152 5.61 -5.04 0.68
C THR A 152 5.79 -5.53 2.12
N MET A 153 5.10 -6.60 2.50
CA MET A 153 5.16 -7.17 3.85
C MET A 153 6.04 -8.43 3.96
N VAL A 154 6.68 -8.86 2.86
CA VAL A 154 7.64 -10.00 2.91
C VAL A 154 8.79 -9.67 3.85
N GLY A 155 9.03 -10.54 4.84
CA GLY A 155 10.02 -10.36 5.90
C GLY A 155 9.55 -9.52 7.10
N TYR A 156 8.36 -8.96 7.07
CA TYR A 156 7.82 -8.08 8.13
C TYR A 156 6.73 -8.73 9.00
N THR A 157 6.40 -9.99 8.77
CA THR A 157 5.44 -10.75 9.58
C THR A 157 6.07 -12.02 10.10
N LYS A 158 5.47 -12.65 11.13
CA LYS A 158 5.96 -13.93 11.67
C LYS A 158 5.97 -15.03 10.61
N GLU A 159 4.99 -15.03 9.72
CA GLU A 159 4.82 -16.01 8.64
C GLU A 159 5.89 -15.88 7.55
N SER A 160 6.46 -14.70 7.41
CA SER A 160 7.51 -14.38 6.42
C SER A 160 8.84 -14.00 7.05
N GLU A 161 9.01 -14.22 8.37
CA GLU A 161 10.25 -13.87 9.07
C GLU A 161 11.46 -14.53 8.44
N GLY A 162 12.50 -13.73 8.17
CA GLY A 162 13.73 -14.18 7.52
C GLY A 162 13.64 -14.33 6.01
N LEU A 163 12.46 -14.24 5.40
CA LEU A 163 12.33 -14.24 3.94
C LEU A 163 12.71 -12.87 3.36
N ARG A 164 13.31 -12.90 2.17
CA ARG A 164 13.66 -11.69 1.41
C ARG A 164 13.18 -11.85 -0.02
N ILE A 165 12.62 -10.80 -0.56
CA ILE A 165 11.98 -10.83 -1.88
C ILE A 165 12.95 -11.18 -3.02
N GLU A 166 14.24 -10.82 -2.87
CA GLU A 166 15.27 -11.07 -3.86
C GLU A 166 15.89 -12.48 -3.81
N GLU A 167 15.58 -13.28 -2.79
CA GLU A 167 16.13 -14.62 -2.64
C GLU A 167 15.69 -15.56 -3.76
N ASN A 168 16.54 -16.55 -4.09
CA ASN A 168 16.32 -17.55 -5.13
C ASN A 168 15.85 -16.91 -6.47
N ASP A 169 16.47 -15.80 -6.84
CA ASP A 169 16.13 -15.08 -8.06
C ASP A 169 14.66 -14.62 -8.08
N PHE A 170 14.20 -13.97 -7.01
CA PHE A 170 12.83 -13.48 -6.82
C PHE A 170 11.75 -14.59 -6.86
N GLU A 171 12.02 -15.74 -6.27
CA GLU A 171 11.14 -16.91 -6.32
C GLU A 171 9.72 -16.59 -5.85
N ILE A 172 9.57 -15.92 -4.69
CA ILE A 172 8.26 -15.53 -4.15
C ILE A 172 7.49 -14.67 -5.15
N LEU A 173 8.15 -13.65 -5.72
CA LEU A 173 7.53 -12.75 -6.70
C LEU A 173 7.10 -13.51 -7.96
N ARG A 174 7.96 -14.41 -8.49
CA ARG A 174 7.60 -15.23 -9.66
C ARG A 174 6.43 -16.15 -9.40
N ASN A 175 6.37 -16.77 -8.22
CA ASN A 175 5.27 -17.64 -7.83
C ASN A 175 3.95 -16.85 -7.75
N ILE A 176 3.97 -15.67 -7.13
CA ILE A 176 2.81 -14.78 -7.08
C ILE A 176 2.36 -14.40 -8.50
N LEU A 177 3.29 -13.92 -9.34
CA LEU A 177 3.00 -13.53 -10.73
C LEU A 177 2.39 -14.65 -11.57
N ALA A 178 2.75 -15.92 -11.29
CA ALA A 178 2.21 -17.08 -11.99
C ALA A 178 0.77 -17.45 -11.59
N LYS A 179 0.30 -17.00 -10.42
CA LYS A 179 -0.95 -17.46 -9.79
C LYS A 179 -2.03 -16.39 -9.71
N VAL A 180 -1.65 -15.11 -9.56
CA VAL A 180 -2.61 -14.01 -9.45
C VAL A 180 -3.00 -13.46 -10.81
N LYS A 181 -4.22 -12.93 -10.91
CA LYS A 181 -4.78 -12.35 -12.14
C LYS A 181 -4.60 -10.83 -12.18
N HIS A 182 -4.59 -10.19 -11.02
CA HIS A 182 -4.39 -8.76 -10.89
C HIS A 182 -2.90 -8.39 -10.98
N LYS A 183 -2.62 -7.09 -11.02
CA LYS A 183 -1.25 -6.60 -11.22
C LYS A 183 -0.44 -6.70 -9.93
N VAL A 184 0.77 -7.19 -10.05
CA VAL A 184 1.77 -7.23 -8.98
C VAL A 184 2.76 -6.10 -9.18
#